data_6b26b88e1eacb672a49f5362f61dfa40
#
_entry.id   6b26b88e1eacb672a49f5362f61dfa40
#
_cell.length_a   1.000
_cell.length_b   1.000
_cell.length_c   1.000
_cell.angle_alpha   90.00
_cell.angle_beta   90.00
_cell.angle_gamma   90.00
#
_symmetry.space_group_name_H-M   'P 1'
#
loop_
_entity.id
_entity.type
_entity.pdbx_description
1 polymer ?
#
loop_
_entity_poly.entity_id
_entity_poly.type
_entity_poly.pdbx_seq_one_letter_code
_entity_poly.pdbx_strand_id
1 'polypeptide(L)'
;KENWLDHKIMVPFKLEGEYTVVSVVPAGEYTILDTIAVLKDRTGKEINVTMVQKWPVKVAIRNYVDKPRPFRQMETGVRVIDTMNPMLEGGTGFIPGPFGTGKTVLQHALARFADADVIIMAACGERANEVVEIFTEFPELQDPRSGRSLYERTTIIANTSNMPVAAREASVYTAMTIGEYYRAMGMKVLLLADSTSRWAQ
;
A
#
# COMPACT_ATOMS: atom_id res chain seq x y z
N LYS A 1 8.72 14.60 10.88
CA LYS A 1 8.39 13.16 10.97
C LYS A 1 6.94 13.04 11.40
N GLU A 2 6.05 12.82 10.45
CA GLU A 2 4.61 12.88 10.72
C GLU A 2 4.08 11.60 11.37
N ASN A 3 4.79 10.50 11.21
CA ASN A 3 4.43 9.21 11.78
C ASN A 3 5.67 8.40 12.15
N TRP A 4 5.46 7.20 12.64
CA TRP A 4 6.52 6.27 13.03
C TRP A 4 7.23 5.61 11.83
N LEU A 5 6.69 5.74 10.61
CA LEU A 5 7.30 5.19 9.40
C LEU A 5 8.43 6.09 8.91
N ASP A 6 9.60 5.51 8.68
CA ASP A 6 10.70 6.19 8.00
C ASP A 6 10.41 6.24 6.49
N HIS A 7 9.82 7.35 6.05
CA HIS A 7 9.50 7.57 4.65
C HIS A 7 10.76 7.83 3.84
N LYS A 8 11.15 6.88 3.02
CA LYS A 8 12.31 7.01 2.13
C LYS A 8 11.90 7.80 0.88
N ILE A 9 12.69 8.80 0.56
CA ILE A 9 12.48 9.58 -0.66
C ILE A 9 13.19 8.84 -1.81
N MET A 10 12.40 8.45 -2.80
CA MET A 10 12.88 7.69 -3.94
C MET A 10 13.17 8.60 -5.12
N VAL A 11 14.15 8.21 -5.94
CA VAL A 11 14.35 8.82 -7.26
C VAL A 11 13.06 8.66 -8.08
N PRO A 12 12.62 9.71 -8.81
CA PRO A 12 11.39 9.65 -9.58
C PRO A 12 11.35 8.44 -10.53
N PHE A 13 10.26 7.71 -10.50
CA PHE A 13 10.01 6.50 -11.29
C PHE A 13 10.27 6.65 -12.81
N LYS A 14 10.12 7.86 -13.34
CA LYS A 14 10.32 8.17 -14.76
C LYS A 14 11.80 8.33 -15.17
N LEU A 15 12.71 8.39 -14.20
CA LEU A 15 14.13 8.54 -14.49
C LEU A 15 14.75 7.17 -14.71
N GLU A 16 15.17 6.93 -15.93
CA GLU A 16 15.83 5.68 -16.34
C GLU A 16 17.30 5.94 -16.67
N GLY A 17 18.17 4.99 -16.32
CA GLY A 17 19.59 5.06 -16.62
C GLY A 17 20.43 5.54 -15.43
N GLU A 18 21.61 6.08 -15.74
CA GLU A 18 22.61 6.52 -14.76
C GLU A 18 22.60 8.04 -14.64
N TYR A 19 22.59 8.50 -13.40
CA TYR A 19 22.64 9.92 -13.03
C TYR A 19 23.74 10.17 -12.02
N THR A 20 24.36 11.33 -12.10
CA THR A 20 25.30 11.81 -11.09
C THR A 20 24.56 12.68 -10.09
N VAL A 21 24.75 12.43 -8.79
CA VAL A 21 24.21 13.29 -7.73
C VAL A 21 25.06 14.55 -7.64
N VAL A 22 24.46 15.70 -7.91
CA VAL A 22 25.12 17.01 -7.83
C VAL A 22 25.07 17.55 -6.41
N SER A 23 23.90 17.50 -5.79
CA SER A 23 23.69 17.96 -4.42
C SER A 23 22.55 17.23 -3.75
N VAL A 24 22.61 17.13 -2.43
CA VAL A 24 21.53 16.67 -1.54
C VAL A 24 21.44 17.65 -0.41
N VAL A 25 20.24 18.05 -0.03
CA VAL A 25 20.02 18.96 1.08
C VAL A 25 20.42 18.33 2.43
N PRO A 26 20.94 19.11 3.38
CA PRO A 26 21.26 18.61 4.72
C PRO A 26 19.98 18.22 5.48
N ALA A 27 20.13 17.61 6.66
CA ALA A 27 19.01 17.33 7.55
C ALA A 27 18.33 18.63 7.97
N GLY A 28 17.00 18.69 7.86
CA GLY A 28 16.21 19.89 8.16
C GLY A 28 14.72 19.64 7.92
N GLU A 29 13.94 20.69 8.04
CA GLU A 29 12.51 20.69 7.73
C GLU A 29 12.28 21.21 6.31
N TYR A 30 11.58 20.42 5.52
CA TYR A 30 11.30 20.71 4.11
C TYR A 30 9.85 20.44 3.78
N THR A 31 9.31 21.22 2.86
CA THR A 31 7.99 20.92 2.28
C THR A 31 8.11 19.84 1.21
N ILE A 32 7.00 19.21 0.87
CA ILE A 32 6.97 18.16 -0.16
C ILE A 32 7.38 18.65 -1.56
N LEU A 33 7.31 19.96 -1.80
CA LEU A 33 7.65 20.59 -3.09
C LEU A 33 9.08 21.10 -3.14
N ASP A 34 9.79 21.14 -2.02
CA ASP A 34 11.19 21.58 -2.00
C ASP A 34 12.09 20.61 -2.77
N THR A 35 13.09 21.18 -3.44
CA THR A 35 14.10 20.38 -4.11
C THR A 35 15.05 19.80 -3.05
N ILE A 36 15.03 18.47 -2.89
CA ILE A 36 15.80 17.75 -1.88
C ILE A 36 17.11 17.18 -2.45
N ALA A 37 17.17 16.97 -3.77
CA ALA A 37 18.37 16.56 -4.46
C ALA A 37 18.38 17.10 -5.89
N VAL A 38 19.56 17.31 -6.42
CA VAL A 38 19.78 17.65 -7.83
C VAL A 38 20.57 16.52 -8.47
N LEU A 39 20.03 15.96 -9.53
CA LEU A 39 20.64 14.91 -10.34
C LEU A 39 21.07 15.49 -11.70
N LYS A 40 22.14 14.97 -12.26
CA LYS A 40 22.64 15.33 -13.59
C LYS A 40 22.69 14.11 -14.47
N ASP A 41 22.10 14.19 -15.66
CA ASP A 41 22.15 13.13 -16.65
C ASP A 41 23.50 13.11 -17.41
N ARG A 42 23.68 12.12 -18.28
CA ARG A 42 24.89 12.00 -19.12
C ARG A 42 25.06 13.17 -20.10
N THR A 43 24.01 13.90 -20.42
CA THR A 43 24.04 15.05 -21.34
C THR A 43 24.37 16.36 -20.61
N GLY A 44 24.46 16.33 -19.29
CA GLY A 44 24.76 17.49 -18.47
C GLY A 44 23.51 18.24 -17.98
N LYS A 45 22.31 17.75 -18.28
CA LYS A 45 21.06 18.37 -17.86
C LYS A 45 20.78 18.07 -16.38
N GLU A 46 20.45 19.10 -15.63
CA GLU A 46 20.08 18.98 -14.22
C GLU A 46 18.58 18.70 -14.04
N ILE A 47 18.29 17.84 -13.08
CA ILE A 47 16.92 17.40 -12.73
C ILE A 47 16.74 17.57 -11.23
N ASN A 48 15.75 18.36 -10.84
CA ASN A 48 15.37 18.57 -9.46
C ASN A 48 14.50 17.42 -8.97
N VAL A 49 14.87 16.82 -7.84
CA VAL A 49 14.10 15.78 -7.16
C VAL A 49 13.38 16.38 -5.97
N THR A 50 12.09 16.17 -5.91
CA THR A 50 11.20 16.57 -4.81
C THR A 50 10.64 15.32 -4.12
N MET A 51 9.92 15.49 -3.00
CA MET A 51 9.24 14.37 -2.33
C MET A 51 8.01 13.89 -3.09
N VAL A 52 7.48 14.70 -4.04
CA VAL A 52 6.29 14.36 -4.81
C VAL A 52 6.66 13.48 -6.00
N GLN A 53 5.98 12.34 -6.13
CA GLN A 53 6.12 11.46 -7.27
C GLN A 53 4.79 11.26 -7.99
N LYS A 54 4.85 11.16 -9.31
CA LYS A 54 3.70 10.83 -10.15
C LYS A 54 3.88 9.42 -10.69
N TRP A 55 3.06 8.50 -10.23
CA TRP A 55 3.05 7.12 -10.67
C TRP A 55 1.86 6.83 -11.57
N PRO A 56 2.03 6.05 -12.65
CA PRO A 56 0.91 5.61 -13.46
C PRO A 56 0.09 4.56 -12.69
N VAL A 57 -1.23 4.67 -12.73
CA VAL A 57 -2.13 3.75 -12.00
C VAL A 57 -2.40 2.47 -12.81
N LYS A 58 -2.57 2.58 -14.13
CA LYS A 58 -2.91 1.42 -15.00
C LYS A 58 -1.73 0.87 -15.80
N VAL A 59 -0.53 1.37 -15.59
CA VAL A 59 0.67 0.89 -16.29
C VAL A 59 1.50 0.05 -15.33
N ALA A 60 1.73 -1.20 -15.69
CA ALA A 60 2.53 -2.09 -14.86
C ALA A 60 3.98 -1.59 -14.74
N ILE A 61 4.55 -1.71 -13.54
CA ILE A 61 5.96 -1.44 -13.30
C ILE A 61 6.78 -2.50 -14.05
N ARG A 62 7.70 -2.05 -14.88
CA ARG A 62 8.58 -2.93 -15.68
C ARG A 62 10.05 -2.85 -15.27
N ASN A 63 10.41 -1.89 -14.44
CA ASN A 63 11.79 -1.61 -14.04
C ASN A 63 12.19 -2.49 -12.84
N TYR A 64 12.11 -3.80 -13.00
CA TYR A 64 12.66 -4.77 -12.06
C TYR A 64 13.55 -5.76 -12.81
N VAL A 65 14.67 -6.11 -12.19
CA VAL A 65 15.63 -7.06 -12.76
C VAL A 65 15.12 -8.49 -12.68
N ASP A 66 14.46 -8.84 -11.56
CA ASP A 66 13.92 -10.17 -11.32
C ASP A 66 12.72 -10.10 -10.37
N LYS A 67 11.84 -11.09 -10.46
CA LYS A 67 10.77 -11.35 -9.49
C LYS A 67 11.11 -12.63 -8.75
N PRO A 68 11.74 -12.56 -7.58
CA PRO A 68 12.03 -13.75 -6.80
C PRO A 68 10.73 -14.49 -6.44
N ARG A 69 10.78 -15.80 -6.45
CA ARG A 69 9.63 -16.61 -6.00
C ARG A 69 9.42 -16.39 -4.50
N PRO A 70 8.16 -16.23 -4.06
CA PRO A 70 7.86 -16.17 -2.63
C PRO A 70 8.35 -17.44 -1.93
N PHE A 71 9.08 -17.28 -0.83
CA PHE A 71 9.60 -18.41 -0.05
C PHE A 71 9.44 -18.21 1.46
N ARG A 72 9.22 -16.98 1.89
CA ARG A 72 9.05 -16.64 3.30
C ARG A 72 7.58 -16.66 3.65
N GLN A 73 7.24 -17.34 4.75
CA GLN A 73 5.89 -17.33 5.28
C GLN A 73 5.56 -15.96 5.87
N MET A 74 4.37 -15.45 5.56
CA MET A 74 3.81 -14.28 6.19
C MET A 74 3.05 -14.73 7.45
N GLU A 75 3.41 -14.18 8.59
CA GLU A 75 2.67 -14.40 9.82
C GLU A 75 1.38 -13.57 9.79
N THR A 76 0.23 -14.25 9.74
CA THR A 76 -1.08 -13.59 9.70
C THR A 76 -1.65 -13.35 11.10
N GLY A 77 -1.14 -14.02 12.11
CA GLY A 77 -1.67 -14.04 13.47
C GLY A 77 -2.95 -14.86 13.64
N VAL A 78 -3.42 -15.50 12.58
CA VAL A 78 -4.56 -16.42 12.61
C VAL A 78 -4.05 -17.85 12.51
N ARG A 79 -4.11 -18.61 13.61
CA ARG A 79 -3.49 -19.94 13.72
C ARG A 79 -3.88 -20.90 12.59
N VAL A 80 -5.16 -20.92 12.23
CA VAL A 80 -5.65 -21.82 11.17
C VAL A 80 -5.01 -21.49 9.82
N ILE A 81 -4.82 -20.22 9.52
CA ILE A 81 -4.16 -19.79 8.27
C ILE A 81 -2.68 -20.14 8.36
N ASP A 82 -1.99 -19.76 9.43
CA ASP A 82 -0.55 -19.92 9.56
C ASP A 82 -0.10 -21.39 9.60
N THR A 83 -0.99 -22.31 10.04
CA THR A 83 -0.67 -23.74 10.14
C THR A 83 -1.23 -24.58 9.00
N MET A 84 -2.44 -24.30 8.52
CA MET A 84 -3.15 -25.16 7.56
C MET A 84 -3.10 -24.61 6.12
N ASN A 85 -3.07 -23.30 5.95
CA ASN A 85 -3.05 -22.61 4.66
C ASN A 85 -2.07 -21.45 4.68
N PRO A 86 -0.77 -21.69 4.90
CA PRO A 86 0.20 -20.62 5.10
C PRO A 86 0.28 -19.70 3.89
N MET A 87 0.23 -18.41 4.16
CA MET A 87 0.45 -17.35 3.17
C MET A 87 1.95 -17.07 3.06
N LEU A 88 2.39 -16.73 1.86
CA LEU A 88 3.76 -16.32 1.62
C LEU A 88 3.85 -14.81 1.40
N GLU A 89 4.93 -14.19 1.86
CA GLU A 89 5.24 -12.79 1.53
C GLU A 89 5.34 -12.64 0.01
N GLY A 90 4.57 -11.73 -0.57
CA GLY A 90 4.44 -11.56 -2.03
C GLY A 90 3.47 -12.54 -2.70
N GLY A 91 2.79 -13.38 -1.91
CA GLY A 91 1.72 -14.25 -2.38
C GLY A 91 0.37 -13.55 -2.45
N THR A 92 -0.61 -14.26 -2.99
CA THR A 92 -2.01 -13.82 -3.08
C THR A 92 -2.90 -14.86 -2.41
N GLY A 93 -3.80 -14.40 -1.54
CA GLY A 93 -4.81 -15.22 -0.89
C GLY A 93 -6.22 -14.83 -1.32
N PHE A 94 -7.13 -15.78 -1.24
CA PHE A 94 -8.54 -15.58 -1.53
C PHE A 94 -9.39 -16.08 -0.36
N ILE A 95 -10.35 -15.25 0.07
CA ILE A 95 -11.29 -15.56 1.15
C ILE A 95 -12.67 -15.75 0.54
N PRO A 96 -13.03 -16.98 0.12
CA PRO A 96 -14.34 -17.25 -0.48
C PRO A 96 -15.41 -17.31 0.60
N GLY A 97 -16.64 -16.93 0.22
CA GLY A 97 -17.80 -17.13 1.08
C GLY A 97 -18.97 -16.21 0.71
N PRO A 98 -20.21 -16.66 0.95
CA PRO A 98 -21.39 -15.82 0.76
C PRO A 98 -21.44 -14.69 1.78
N PHE A 99 -22.47 -13.85 1.66
CA PHE A 99 -22.73 -12.76 2.61
C PHE A 99 -22.93 -13.32 4.04
N GLY A 100 -22.38 -12.62 5.03
CA GLY A 100 -22.53 -12.98 6.44
C GLY A 100 -21.61 -14.11 6.95
N THR A 101 -20.66 -14.59 6.14
CA THR A 101 -19.71 -15.67 6.55
C THR A 101 -18.49 -15.17 7.31
N GLY A 102 -18.42 -13.89 7.66
CA GLY A 102 -17.31 -13.32 8.42
C GLY A 102 -16.07 -12.95 7.61
N LYS A 103 -16.19 -12.77 6.28
CA LYS A 103 -15.06 -12.35 5.43
C LYS A 103 -14.41 -11.05 5.91
N THR A 104 -15.22 -10.03 6.15
CA THR A 104 -14.75 -8.71 6.63
C THR A 104 -14.12 -8.82 8.03
N VAL A 105 -14.70 -9.63 8.92
CA VAL A 105 -14.12 -9.89 10.25
C VAL A 105 -12.74 -10.52 10.14
N LEU A 106 -12.56 -11.49 9.22
CA LEU A 106 -11.26 -12.10 8.98
C LEU A 106 -10.27 -11.08 8.39
N GLN A 107 -10.71 -10.21 7.48
CA GLN A 107 -9.87 -9.14 6.93
C GLN A 107 -9.42 -8.15 8.01
N HIS A 108 -10.32 -7.76 8.94
CA HIS A 108 -9.96 -6.91 10.07
C HIS A 108 -8.95 -7.60 11.01
N ALA A 109 -9.10 -8.91 11.24
CA ALA A 109 -8.14 -9.68 12.01
C ALA A 109 -6.75 -9.72 11.32
N LEU A 110 -6.71 -9.94 10.00
CA LEU A 110 -5.48 -9.88 9.22
C LEU A 110 -4.85 -8.48 9.27
N ALA A 111 -5.63 -7.43 9.12
CA ALA A 111 -5.15 -6.05 9.23
C ALA A 111 -4.51 -5.80 10.60
N ARG A 112 -5.10 -6.34 11.68
CA ARG A 112 -4.61 -6.12 13.04
C ARG A 112 -3.36 -6.90 13.39
N PHE A 113 -3.31 -8.18 13.01
CA PHE A 113 -2.32 -9.13 13.53
C PHE A 113 -1.22 -9.50 12.53
N ALA A 114 -1.42 -9.31 11.23
CA ALA A 114 -0.43 -9.68 10.24
C ALA A 114 0.87 -8.88 10.36
N ASP A 115 1.99 -9.56 10.09
CA ASP A 115 3.32 -8.95 10.04
C ASP A 115 3.49 -8.11 8.76
N ALA A 116 2.86 -6.95 8.74
CA ALA A 116 2.97 -5.96 7.69
C ALA A 116 3.24 -4.57 8.25
N ASP A 117 4.06 -3.77 7.57
CA ASP A 117 4.37 -2.40 7.99
C ASP A 117 3.25 -1.45 7.61
N VAL A 118 2.67 -1.65 6.44
CA VAL A 118 1.58 -0.83 5.88
C VAL A 118 0.43 -1.72 5.45
N ILE A 119 -0.78 -1.29 5.76
CA ILE A 119 -2.02 -1.94 5.36
C ILE A 119 -2.73 -1.05 4.36
N ILE A 120 -3.22 -1.63 3.27
CA ILE A 120 -4.03 -0.94 2.30
C ILE A 120 -5.35 -1.68 2.17
N MET A 121 -6.44 -0.99 2.51
CA MET A 121 -7.78 -1.52 2.35
C MET A 121 -8.46 -0.87 1.15
N ALA A 122 -8.82 -1.68 0.18
CA ALA A 122 -9.60 -1.28 -0.98
C ALA A 122 -11.05 -1.77 -0.82
N ALA A 123 -11.94 -0.87 -0.41
CA ALA A 123 -13.38 -1.12 -0.43
C ALA A 123 -13.89 -0.90 -1.86
N CYS A 124 -14.26 -1.99 -2.55
CA CYS A 124 -14.61 -1.97 -3.96
C CYS A 124 -16.11 -2.11 -4.16
N GLY A 125 -16.83 -1.00 -4.10
CA GLY A 125 -18.29 -0.99 -4.24
C GLY A 125 -19.02 -1.49 -2.99
N GLU A 126 -18.44 -1.30 -1.82
CA GLU A 126 -19.02 -1.69 -0.54
C GLU A 126 -20.22 -0.80 -0.17
N ARG A 127 -21.06 -1.28 0.76
CA ARG A 127 -22.16 -0.48 1.28
C ARG A 127 -21.62 0.66 2.12
N ALA A 128 -22.27 1.83 2.08
CA ALA A 128 -21.81 3.00 2.80
C ALA A 128 -21.66 2.76 4.32
N ASN A 129 -22.56 1.99 4.92
CA ASN A 129 -22.49 1.63 6.34
C ASN A 129 -21.28 0.73 6.67
N GLU A 130 -20.93 -0.23 5.81
CA GLU A 130 -19.73 -1.07 5.99
C GLU A 130 -18.45 -0.22 5.91
N VAL A 131 -18.42 0.76 5.01
CA VAL A 131 -17.29 1.70 4.91
C VAL A 131 -17.21 2.61 6.14
N VAL A 132 -18.34 3.10 6.63
CA VAL A 132 -18.38 3.92 7.87
C VAL A 132 -17.90 3.11 9.08
N GLU A 133 -18.29 1.83 9.17
CA GLU A 133 -17.81 0.91 10.23
C GLU A 133 -16.29 0.82 10.25
N ILE A 134 -15.63 0.67 9.09
CA ILE A 134 -14.17 0.68 9.00
C ILE A 134 -13.59 2.00 9.53
N PHE A 135 -14.15 3.14 9.15
CA PHE A 135 -13.68 4.45 9.60
C PHE A 135 -13.89 4.71 11.09
N THR A 136 -14.86 4.06 11.71
CA THR A 136 -15.14 4.19 13.15
C THR A 136 -14.34 3.19 13.98
N GLU A 137 -14.20 1.95 13.52
CA GLU A 137 -13.52 0.89 14.28
C GLU A 137 -12.00 0.97 14.22
N PHE A 138 -11.43 1.25 13.03
CA PHE A 138 -9.97 1.23 12.86
C PHE A 138 -9.21 2.21 13.75
N PRO A 139 -9.69 3.44 14.01
CA PRO A 139 -9.04 4.34 14.96
C PRO A 139 -9.01 3.82 16.40
N GLU A 140 -10.01 3.01 16.79
CA GLU A 140 -10.10 2.43 18.14
C GLU A 140 -9.27 1.16 18.30
N LEU A 141 -8.96 0.47 17.19
CA LEU A 141 -8.13 -0.72 17.21
C LEU A 141 -6.67 -0.36 17.44
N GLN A 142 -6.07 -1.00 18.42
CA GLN A 142 -4.64 -0.88 18.68
C GLN A 142 -3.84 -1.91 17.89
N ASP A 143 -2.77 -1.46 17.29
CA ASP A 143 -1.75 -2.33 16.71
C ASP A 143 -1.00 -3.05 17.85
N PRO A 144 -1.05 -4.37 17.95
CA PRO A 144 -0.42 -5.11 19.04
C PRO A 144 1.11 -4.99 19.06
N ARG A 145 1.74 -4.56 17.96
CA ARG A 145 3.18 -4.39 17.84
C ARG A 145 3.66 -3.02 18.33
N SER A 146 2.95 -1.97 17.98
CA SER A 146 3.35 -0.59 18.29
C SER A 146 2.58 0.01 19.47
N GLY A 147 1.44 -0.56 19.87
CA GLY A 147 0.50 -0.02 20.84
C GLY A 147 -0.25 1.23 20.37
N ARG A 148 -0.05 1.66 19.11
CA ARG A 148 -0.68 2.82 18.51
C ARG A 148 -1.97 2.43 17.80
N SER A 149 -2.74 3.43 17.36
CA SER A 149 -3.91 3.17 16.53
C SER A 149 -3.52 2.45 15.23
N LEU A 150 -4.28 1.43 14.86
CA LEU A 150 -4.11 0.70 13.61
C LEU A 150 -4.26 1.63 12.39
N TYR A 151 -5.05 2.70 12.56
CA TYR A 151 -5.29 3.71 11.54
C TYR A 151 -4.00 4.42 11.07
N GLU A 152 -3.00 4.58 11.95
CA GLU A 152 -1.74 5.25 11.61
C GLU A 152 -0.93 4.54 10.52
N ARG A 153 -1.09 3.21 10.38
CA ARG A 153 -0.42 2.41 9.34
C ARG A 153 -1.37 1.91 8.25
N THR A 154 -2.61 2.40 8.21
CA THR A 154 -3.64 1.93 7.28
C THR A 154 -4.01 3.02 6.29
N THR A 155 -4.01 2.69 5.01
CA THR A 155 -4.56 3.52 3.93
C THR A 155 -5.86 2.90 3.45
N ILE A 156 -6.95 3.66 3.48
CA ILE A 156 -8.28 3.18 3.07
C ILE A 156 -8.66 3.86 1.76
N ILE A 157 -8.97 3.06 0.75
CA ILE A 157 -9.54 3.53 -0.52
C ILE A 157 -11.00 3.13 -0.51
N ALA A 158 -11.85 4.09 -0.19
CA ALA A 158 -13.27 3.88 -0.05
C ALA A 158 -14.01 4.14 -1.37
N ASN A 159 -14.53 3.08 -1.98
CA ASN A 159 -15.47 3.16 -3.09
C ASN A 159 -16.77 2.50 -2.67
N THR A 160 -17.84 3.29 -2.62
CA THR A 160 -19.17 2.80 -2.24
C THR A 160 -19.99 2.38 -3.46
N SER A 161 -21.03 1.57 -3.24
CA SER A 161 -21.86 0.99 -4.31
C SER A 161 -22.61 2.01 -5.16
N ASN A 162 -22.78 3.24 -4.67
CA ASN A 162 -23.43 4.35 -5.38
C ASN A 162 -22.45 5.21 -6.21
N MET A 163 -21.13 4.92 -6.14
CA MET A 163 -20.14 5.62 -6.96
C MET A 163 -20.10 5.06 -8.39
N PRO A 164 -19.62 5.86 -9.37
CA PRO A 164 -19.50 5.42 -10.75
C PRO A 164 -18.66 4.15 -10.92
N VAL A 165 -19.04 3.30 -11.89
CA VAL A 165 -18.32 2.04 -12.18
C VAL A 165 -16.84 2.28 -12.47
N ALA A 166 -16.50 3.34 -13.21
CA ALA A 166 -15.11 3.70 -13.51
C ALA A 166 -14.27 3.97 -12.24
N ALA A 167 -14.87 4.59 -11.21
CA ALA A 167 -14.21 4.80 -9.93
C ALA A 167 -13.99 3.47 -9.18
N ARG A 168 -14.97 2.56 -9.25
CA ARG A 168 -14.88 1.21 -8.69
C ARG A 168 -13.78 0.40 -9.37
N GLU A 169 -13.74 0.42 -10.69
CA GLU A 169 -12.66 -0.22 -11.47
C GLU A 169 -11.28 0.33 -11.08
N ALA A 170 -11.15 1.65 -10.96
CA ALA A 170 -9.89 2.30 -10.64
C ALA A 170 -9.41 2.05 -9.20
N SER A 171 -10.30 1.73 -8.26
CA SER A 171 -9.98 1.62 -6.83
C SER A 171 -8.90 0.56 -6.54
N VAL A 172 -8.99 -0.61 -7.14
CA VAL A 172 -8.01 -1.70 -6.95
C VAL A 172 -6.65 -1.32 -7.54
N TYR A 173 -6.64 -0.73 -8.73
CA TYR A 173 -5.38 -0.27 -9.35
C TYR A 173 -4.73 0.84 -8.53
N THR A 174 -5.51 1.76 -7.99
CA THR A 174 -5.01 2.82 -7.11
C THR A 174 -4.43 2.22 -5.82
N ALA A 175 -5.14 1.28 -5.20
CA ALA A 175 -4.67 0.57 -4.02
C ALA A 175 -3.35 -0.15 -4.29
N MET A 176 -3.27 -0.86 -5.40
CA MET A 176 -2.04 -1.57 -5.79
C MET A 176 -0.89 -0.61 -6.06
N THR A 177 -1.16 0.53 -6.69
CA THR A 177 -0.13 1.56 -6.96
C THR A 177 0.45 2.13 -5.67
N ILE A 178 -0.41 2.41 -4.67
CA ILE A 178 0.03 2.86 -3.34
C ILE A 178 0.84 1.74 -2.67
N GLY A 179 0.40 0.49 -2.77
CA GLY A 179 1.12 -0.67 -2.25
C GLY A 179 2.50 -0.82 -2.85
N GLU A 180 2.62 -0.71 -4.16
CA GLU A 180 3.89 -0.77 -4.87
C GLU A 180 4.83 0.39 -4.48
N TYR A 181 4.29 1.57 -4.23
CA TYR A 181 5.06 2.71 -3.75
C TYR A 181 5.73 2.40 -2.40
N TYR A 182 4.99 1.89 -1.43
CA TYR A 182 5.55 1.50 -0.13
C TYR A 182 6.47 0.29 -0.23
N ARG A 183 6.13 -0.69 -1.07
CA ARG A 183 6.99 -1.85 -1.33
C ARG A 183 8.33 -1.43 -1.92
N ALA A 184 8.35 -0.47 -2.84
CA ALA A 184 9.58 0.07 -3.42
C ALA A 184 10.50 0.75 -2.39
N MET A 185 9.95 1.23 -1.27
CA MET A 185 10.72 1.72 -0.11
C MET A 185 11.28 0.59 0.76
N GLY A 186 10.95 -0.67 0.48
CA GLY A 186 11.35 -1.84 1.26
C GLY A 186 10.44 -2.18 2.42
N MET A 187 9.20 -1.69 2.43
CA MET A 187 8.20 -1.99 3.45
C MET A 187 7.39 -3.23 3.09
N LYS A 188 6.96 -3.97 4.10
CA LYS A 188 5.99 -5.05 3.96
C LYS A 188 4.59 -4.47 3.85
N VAL A 189 3.91 -4.74 2.75
CA VAL A 189 2.57 -4.21 2.47
C VAL A 189 1.55 -5.33 2.41
N LEU A 190 0.48 -5.20 3.19
CA LEU A 190 -0.69 -6.05 3.11
C LEU A 190 -1.82 -5.31 2.38
N LEU A 191 -2.20 -5.80 1.21
CA LEU A 191 -3.33 -5.29 0.45
C LEU A 191 -4.56 -6.17 0.69
N LEU A 192 -5.62 -5.58 1.19
CA LEU A 192 -6.93 -6.21 1.40
C LEU A 192 -7.95 -5.58 0.46
N ALA A 193 -8.61 -6.39 -0.38
CA ALA A 193 -9.63 -5.91 -1.31
C ALA A 193 -10.98 -6.55 -0.99
N ASP A 194 -11.98 -5.75 -0.66
CA ASP A 194 -13.36 -6.15 -0.40
C ASP A 194 -14.33 -5.36 -1.28
N SER A 195 -15.14 -5.95 -2.14
CA SER A 195 -15.04 -7.34 -2.58
C SER A 195 -14.70 -7.36 -4.07
N THR A 196 -13.83 -8.27 -4.49
CA THR A 196 -13.42 -8.40 -5.89
C THR A 196 -14.58 -8.78 -6.82
N SER A 197 -15.62 -9.43 -6.30
CA SER A 197 -16.83 -9.75 -7.07
C SER A 197 -17.58 -8.50 -7.54
N ARG A 198 -17.68 -7.47 -6.70
CA ARG A 198 -18.29 -6.19 -7.06
C ARG A 198 -17.38 -5.33 -7.94
N TRP A 199 -16.07 -5.50 -7.82
CA TRP A 199 -15.12 -4.84 -8.70
C TRP A 199 -15.22 -5.37 -10.12
N ALA A 200 -15.45 -6.67 -10.31
CA ALA A 200 -15.52 -7.34 -11.61
C ALA A 200 -16.89 -7.18 -12.31
N GLN A 201 -17.90 -6.65 -11.67
CA GLN A 201 -19.23 -6.31 -12.23
C GLN A 201 -19.20 -4.94 -12.94
#